data_62659cf44fd41310dc13b9e95aba8e45
#
_entry.id   62659cf44fd41310dc13b9e95aba8e45
#
_cell.length_a   1.000
_cell.length_b   1.000
_cell.length_c   1.000
_cell.angle_alpha   90.00
_cell.angle_beta   90.00
_cell.angle_gamma   90.00
#
_symmetry.space_group_name_H-M   'P 1'
#
loop_
_entity.id
_entity.type
_entity.pdbx_description
1 polymer ?
#
loop_
_entity_poly.entity_id
_entity_poly.type
_entity_poly.pdbx_seq_one_letter_code
_entity_poly.pdbx_strand_id
1 'polypeptide(L)'
;MARKSPTISQEELYLQPDEPVREELDDARLLDLDAEEESPFLRGQKRVSVRRGSLPKKTAARLTWVALAVGIVFLSGIAVASLYHYGERSWRFRVESSDDIEIDGTQNVTRAQVMEVMGGDIGRNIFFVPLDQRKKQLEQIPWVESASVMRFAPNRLRIEIHERNPVAFARVGSKILLTDSTGMLMDLPTKRKYSFPVIIGMNPGEPPSTRSARMKIYNDVVSQLDSGGAHYSQDLSEVDLSDPDDVKVLANNRDGEVLVHLGSSNYLERYKIYVAHVQEWRQQFAKLESVDLRYDRQIIVNPDLQGTAKQVPLTPWAAKKAMAAGVKPAALISRLGPAPHPPVAATQAKTPAKATRSRAPKQRRKHVVRKAKAKAVSPVVQKTVLTAPAAKTTPAPAVPVIGGKKPSPAIPKAGHE
;
A
#
# COMPACT_ATOMS: atom_id res chain seq x y z
N MET A 1 -32.08 2.47 7.85
CA MET A 1 -32.92 3.19 8.84
C MET A 1 -32.43 2.82 10.23
N ALA A 2 -31.60 3.64 10.82
CA ALA A 2 -31.08 3.46 12.17
C ALA A 2 -32.02 4.20 13.13
N ARG A 3 -32.67 3.46 14.04
CA ARG A 3 -33.44 4.03 15.13
C ARG A 3 -32.47 4.60 16.17
N LYS A 4 -32.46 5.92 16.32
CA LYS A 4 -31.84 6.60 17.46
C LYS A 4 -32.68 6.33 18.68
N SER A 5 -32.10 5.69 19.70
CA SER A 5 -32.63 5.65 21.05
C SER A 5 -32.52 7.05 21.68
N PRO A 6 -33.52 7.54 22.40
CA PRO A 6 -33.45 8.82 23.09
C PRO A 6 -32.45 8.71 24.26
N THR A 7 -31.50 9.62 24.27
CA THR A 7 -30.57 9.79 25.39
C THR A 7 -31.30 10.64 26.45
N ILE A 8 -31.62 10.05 27.59
CA ILE A 8 -32.15 10.76 28.75
C ILE A 8 -30.99 11.51 29.39
N SER A 9 -31.10 12.84 29.51
CA SER A 9 -30.07 13.65 30.18
C SER A 9 -30.11 13.40 31.71
N GLN A 10 -28.94 13.44 32.34
CA GLN A 10 -28.78 13.20 33.79
C GLN A 10 -29.52 14.23 34.67
N GLU A 11 -29.98 15.35 34.13
CA GLU A 11 -30.74 16.36 34.89
C GLU A 11 -32.17 15.98 35.18
N GLU A 12 -32.75 15.01 34.47
CA GLU A 12 -34.13 14.57 34.74
C GLU A 12 -34.25 13.54 35.89
N LEU A 13 -33.11 13.10 36.46
CA LEU A 13 -33.10 12.06 37.51
C LEU A 13 -33.10 12.61 38.94
N TYR A 14 -32.99 13.92 39.11
CA TYR A 14 -33.06 14.56 40.43
C TYR A 14 -34.31 15.43 40.53
N LEU A 15 -35.46 14.77 40.77
CA LEU A 15 -36.60 15.41 41.40
C LEU A 15 -36.26 15.63 42.85
N GLN A 16 -36.12 16.86 43.26
CA GLN A 16 -36.04 17.22 44.68
C GLN A 16 -37.33 16.81 45.33
N PRO A 17 -37.29 16.10 46.46
CA PRO A 17 -38.50 15.86 47.22
C PRO A 17 -38.94 17.16 47.87
N ASP A 18 -40.19 17.59 47.57
CA ASP A 18 -40.84 18.69 48.23
C ASP A 18 -40.85 18.43 49.72
N GLU A 19 -40.35 19.37 50.49
CA GLU A 19 -40.45 19.40 51.92
C GLU A 19 -41.96 19.45 52.35
N PRO A 20 -42.43 18.55 53.17
CA PRO A 20 -43.78 18.69 53.76
C PRO A 20 -43.79 19.85 54.73
N VAL A 21 -44.63 20.80 54.45
CA VAL A 21 -45.00 21.89 55.35
C VAL A 21 -45.39 21.31 56.66
N ARG A 22 -44.67 21.69 57.70
CA ARG A 22 -44.97 21.37 59.10
C ARG A 22 -46.15 22.25 59.57
N GLU A 23 -47.36 21.76 59.47
CA GLU A 23 -48.47 22.36 60.17
C GLU A 23 -48.40 21.96 61.63
N GLU A 24 -48.21 22.95 62.49
CA GLU A 24 -48.39 22.91 63.91
C GLU A 24 -49.86 22.57 64.18
N LEU A 25 -50.10 21.44 64.74
CA LEU A 25 -51.37 21.15 65.49
C LEU A 25 -51.03 21.00 66.91
N ASP A 26 -51.04 22.16 67.59
CA ASP A 26 -51.29 22.22 69.04
C ASP A 26 -52.75 21.83 69.31
N ASP A 27 -52.87 21.25 70.44
CA ASP A 27 -54.03 20.93 71.25
C ASP A 27 -54.36 19.43 71.37
N ALA A 28 -53.62 18.93 72.27
CA ALA A 28 -53.91 17.71 72.94
C ALA A 28 -55.17 17.91 73.89
N ARG A 29 -56.18 17.15 73.67
CA ARG A 29 -57.09 16.82 74.70
C ARG A 29 -56.75 15.45 75.23
N LEU A 30 -56.15 15.46 76.39
CA LEU A 30 -56.15 14.34 77.32
C LEU A 30 -57.60 13.92 77.59
N LEU A 31 -57.99 12.79 77.04
CA LEU A 31 -59.15 12.05 77.53
C LEU A 31 -58.62 10.78 78.18
N ASP A 32 -58.60 10.82 79.50
CA ASP A 32 -58.57 9.62 80.37
C ASP A 32 -59.72 8.70 79.98
N LEU A 33 -59.39 7.55 79.50
CA LEU A 33 -60.26 6.39 79.40
C LEU A 33 -59.56 5.20 80.00
N ASP A 34 -59.64 5.16 81.33
CA ASP A 34 -59.61 3.90 82.05
C ASP A 34 -60.83 3.09 81.62
N ALA A 35 -60.68 2.24 80.69
CA ALA A 35 -61.58 1.18 80.37
C ALA A 35 -60.75 -0.04 79.97
N GLU A 36 -60.52 -0.85 80.98
CA GLU A 36 -60.13 -2.24 80.80
C GLU A 36 -61.26 -2.98 80.07
N GLU A 37 -61.37 -2.85 78.79
CA GLU A 37 -62.06 -3.80 77.92
C GLU A 37 -61.06 -4.50 77.08
N GLU A 38 -60.59 -5.67 77.54
CA GLU A 38 -59.83 -6.62 76.75
C GLU A 38 -60.62 -6.93 75.46
N SER A 39 -60.17 -6.36 74.39
CA SER A 39 -60.72 -6.63 73.10
C SER A 39 -60.66 -8.14 72.79
N PRO A 40 -61.82 -8.79 72.49
CA PRO A 40 -61.88 -10.24 72.26
C PRO A 40 -61.13 -10.68 70.99
N PHE A 41 -60.47 -9.74 70.29
CA PHE A 41 -59.70 -9.99 69.06
C PHE A 41 -58.20 -10.18 69.27
N LEU A 42 -57.68 -10.03 70.47
CA LEU A 42 -56.31 -10.39 70.81
C LEU A 42 -56.16 -11.85 71.22
N ARG A 43 -56.88 -12.74 70.57
CA ARG A 43 -56.50 -14.15 70.61
C ARG A 43 -55.16 -14.28 69.93
N GLY A 44 -54.13 -14.57 70.73
CA GLY A 44 -52.80 -14.76 70.34
C GLY A 44 -52.72 -15.61 69.01
N GLN A 45 -52.36 -14.98 67.97
CA GLN A 45 -52.02 -15.72 66.72
C GLN A 45 -51.01 -16.77 67.15
N LYS A 46 -51.42 -18.01 67.25
CA LYS A 46 -50.54 -19.14 67.39
C LYS A 46 -49.59 -19.05 66.21
N ARG A 47 -48.32 -18.70 66.47
CA ARG A 47 -47.29 -18.77 65.48
C ARG A 47 -47.36 -20.16 64.89
N VAL A 48 -47.87 -20.24 63.63
CA VAL A 48 -47.86 -21.44 62.89
C VAL A 48 -46.38 -21.73 62.57
N SER A 49 -45.82 -22.64 63.33
CA SER A 49 -44.49 -23.12 63.07
C SER A 49 -44.55 -23.82 61.65
N VAL A 50 -44.14 -23.11 60.65
CA VAL A 50 -43.97 -23.70 59.32
C VAL A 50 -42.97 -24.83 59.53
N ARG A 51 -43.46 -26.04 59.72
CA ARG A 51 -42.63 -27.24 59.68
C ARG A 51 -42.05 -27.26 58.19
N ARG A 52 -40.80 -26.93 58.10
CA ARG A 52 -40.05 -27.19 56.84
C ARG A 52 -40.09 -28.70 56.62
N GLY A 53 -41.12 -29.15 55.90
CA GLY A 53 -41.21 -30.53 55.51
C GLY A 53 -39.91 -30.91 54.72
N SER A 54 -39.31 -32.00 55.14
CA SER A 54 -38.21 -32.55 54.42
C SER A 54 -38.65 -32.83 52.98
N LEU A 55 -37.92 -32.29 52.00
CA LEU A 55 -38.20 -32.51 50.58
C LEU A 55 -38.36 -34.01 50.29
N PRO A 56 -39.37 -34.44 49.51
CA PRO A 56 -39.54 -35.83 49.15
C PRO A 56 -38.26 -36.39 48.51
N LYS A 57 -37.84 -37.57 48.95
CA LYS A 57 -36.52 -38.15 48.55
C LYS A 57 -36.26 -38.15 47.08
N LYS A 58 -37.27 -38.28 46.21
CA LYS A 58 -37.17 -38.23 44.75
C LYS A 58 -36.86 -36.83 44.21
N THR A 59 -37.42 -35.75 44.84
CA THR A 59 -37.13 -34.36 44.43
C THR A 59 -35.80 -33.92 44.96
N ALA A 60 -35.39 -34.33 46.16
CA ALA A 60 -34.07 -34.08 46.70
C ALA A 60 -32.96 -34.70 45.82
N ALA A 61 -33.15 -35.96 45.38
CA ALA A 61 -32.20 -36.60 44.44
C ALA A 61 -32.11 -35.89 43.09
N ARG A 62 -33.23 -35.40 42.54
CA ARG A 62 -33.22 -34.62 41.31
C ARG A 62 -32.48 -33.28 41.48
N LEU A 63 -32.70 -32.61 42.62
CA LEU A 63 -32.06 -31.34 42.95
C LEU A 63 -30.55 -31.51 43.14
N THR A 64 -30.10 -32.63 43.75
CA THR A 64 -28.67 -32.94 43.88
C THR A 64 -28.02 -33.18 42.49
N TRP A 65 -28.69 -33.89 41.56
CA TRP A 65 -28.20 -34.09 40.19
C TRP A 65 -28.14 -32.78 39.43
N VAL A 66 -29.14 -31.91 39.57
CA VAL A 66 -29.12 -30.57 38.96
C VAL A 66 -27.97 -29.73 39.52
N ALA A 67 -27.84 -29.72 40.89
CA ALA A 67 -26.73 -28.99 41.53
C ALA A 67 -25.34 -29.52 41.06
N LEU A 68 -25.20 -30.83 40.93
CA LEU A 68 -23.99 -31.46 40.44
C LEU A 68 -23.73 -31.07 38.98
N ALA A 69 -24.74 -31.11 38.13
CA ALA A 69 -24.62 -30.67 36.74
C ALA A 69 -24.20 -29.19 36.60
N VAL A 70 -24.83 -28.30 37.39
CA VAL A 70 -24.48 -26.88 37.47
C VAL A 70 -23.05 -26.71 37.99
N GLY A 71 -22.65 -27.48 39.00
CA GLY A 71 -21.28 -27.49 39.52
C GLY A 71 -20.25 -27.91 38.47
N ILE A 72 -20.55 -28.94 37.69
CA ILE A 72 -19.65 -29.38 36.54
C ILE A 72 -19.53 -28.29 35.50
N VAL A 73 -20.67 -27.67 35.10
CA VAL A 73 -20.64 -26.57 34.11
C VAL A 73 -19.83 -25.39 34.62
N PHE A 74 -20.00 -25.03 35.89
CA PHE A 74 -19.26 -23.94 36.54
C PHE A 74 -17.76 -24.24 36.63
N LEU A 75 -17.38 -25.44 37.05
CA LEU A 75 -15.97 -25.88 37.12
C LEU A 75 -15.35 -25.96 35.70
N SER A 76 -16.08 -26.45 34.72
CA SER A 76 -15.59 -26.43 33.33
C SER A 76 -15.41 -25.01 32.83
N GLY A 77 -16.27 -24.08 33.12
CA GLY A 77 -16.12 -22.67 32.82
C GLY A 77 -14.87 -22.04 33.46
N ILE A 78 -14.63 -22.35 34.75
CA ILE A 78 -13.41 -21.90 35.44
C ILE A 78 -12.17 -22.53 34.80
N ALA A 79 -12.18 -23.81 34.47
CA ALA A 79 -11.07 -24.49 33.83
C ALA A 79 -10.73 -23.89 32.45
N VAL A 80 -11.77 -23.63 31.64
CA VAL A 80 -11.60 -22.98 30.33
C VAL A 80 -11.05 -21.54 30.49
N ALA A 81 -11.60 -20.77 31.43
CA ALA A 81 -11.12 -19.42 31.71
C ALA A 81 -9.65 -19.42 32.18
N SER A 82 -9.30 -20.36 33.08
CA SER A 82 -7.94 -20.50 33.58
C SER A 82 -6.97 -20.89 32.45
N LEU A 83 -7.37 -21.80 31.58
CA LEU A 83 -6.58 -22.21 30.43
C LEU A 83 -6.37 -21.06 29.42
N TYR A 84 -7.45 -20.28 29.19
CA TYR A 84 -7.40 -19.08 28.36
C TYR A 84 -6.42 -18.04 28.95
N HIS A 85 -6.55 -17.70 30.23
CA HIS A 85 -5.64 -16.77 30.88
C HIS A 85 -4.20 -17.27 30.95
N TYR A 86 -4.00 -18.58 31.12
CA TYR A 86 -2.65 -19.16 31.04
C TYR A 86 -2.06 -18.99 29.65
N GLY A 87 -2.83 -19.27 28.59
CA GLY A 87 -2.39 -19.10 27.21
C GLY A 87 -2.06 -17.64 26.88
N GLU A 88 -2.87 -16.71 27.39
CA GLU A 88 -2.70 -15.27 27.15
C GLU A 88 -1.45 -14.70 27.83
N ARG A 89 -1.19 -15.08 29.09
CA ARG A 89 -0.15 -14.49 29.95
C ARG A 89 1.16 -15.25 29.96
N SER A 90 1.18 -16.50 29.50
CA SER A 90 2.37 -17.33 29.56
C SER A 90 3.49 -16.76 28.69
N TRP A 91 4.68 -16.62 29.30
CA TRP A 91 5.90 -16.24 28.60
C TRP A 91 6.28 -17.23 27.48
N ARG A 92 5.89 -18.50 27.62
CA ARG A 92 6.13 -19.56 26.64
C ARG A 92 5.57 -19.29 25.25
N PHE A 93 4.56 -18.46 25.14
CA PHE A 93 3.91 -18.13 23.87
C PHE A 93 4.30 -16.72 23.37
N ARG A 94 5.31 -16.08 23.96
CA ARG A 94 5.80 -14.79 23.51
C ARG A 94 6.94 -14.98 22.50
N VAL A 95 6.93 -14.20 21.47
CA VAL A 95 8.06 -14.05 20.55
C VAL A 95 9.15 -13.28 21.29
N GLU A 96 10.19 -13.96 21.73
CA GLU A 96 11.20 -13.34 22.62
C GLU A 96 12.22 -12.53 21.83
N SER A 97 12.58 -13.01 20.63
CA SER A 97 13.64 -12.42 19.84
C SER A 97 13.32 -12.41 18.35
N SER A 98 14.15 -11.72 17.58
CA SER A 98 14.11 -11.78 16.13
C SER A 98 14.38 -13.19 15.56
N ASP A 99 15.02 -14.05 16.32
CA ASP A 99 15.38 -15.41 15.88
C ASP A 99 14.19 -16.37 15.94
N ASP A 100 13.17 -16.02 16.72
CA ASP A 100 11.87 -16.71 16.72
C ASP A 100 11.04 -16.43 15.46
N ILE A 101 11.51 -15.50 14.62
CA ILE A 101 10.88 -15.16 13.35
C ILE A 101 11.73 -15.76 12.21
N GLU A 102 11.29 -16.90 11.71
CA GLU A 102 11.89 -17.56 10.54
C GLU A 102 11.38 -16.88 9.26
N ILE A 103 12.29 -16.57 8.34
CA ILE A 103 11.96 -15.89 7.07
C ILE A 103 12.53 -16.71 5.94
N ASP A 104 11.64 -17.21 5.10
CA ASP A 104 11.97 -18.05 3.95
C ASP A 104 11.58 -17.36 2.61
N GLY A 105 12.27 -17.74 1.52
CA GLY A 105 11.94 -17.32 0.16
C GLY A 105 12.50 -15.96 -0.25
N THR A 106 13.33 -15.31 0.57
CA THR A 106 13.89 -14.00 0.26
C THR A 106 15.22 -14.08 -0.48
N GLN A 107 15.36 -13.28 -1.53
CA GLN A 107 16.59 -13.12 -2.32
C GLN A 107 16.99 -11.64 -2.46
N ASN A 108 16.02 -10.79 -2.77
CA ASN A 108 16.18 -9.35 -2.94
C ASN A 108 15.61 -8.57 -1.74
N VAL A 109 14.60 -9.14 -1.06
CA VAL A 109 14.07 -8.61 0.19
C VAL A 109 15.04 -8.89 1.31
N THR A 110 15.43 -7.88 2.06
CA THR A 110 16.35 -8.03 3.19
C THR A 110 15.58 -8.42 4.45
N ARG A 111 16.22 -9.20 5.34
CA ARG A 111 15.68 -9.49 6.67
C ARG A 111 15.29 -8.20 7.42
N ALA A 112 16.06 -7.14 7.26
CA ALA A 112 15.77 -5.86 7.91
C ALA A 112 14.43 -5.26 7.48
N GLN A 113 14.08 -5.31 6.18
CA GLN A 113 12.78 -4.84 5.68
C GLN A 113 11.61 -5.67 6.23
N VAL A 114 11.78 -6.97 6.35
CA VAL A 114 10.75 -7.83 6.97
C VAL A 114 10.62 -7.52 8.46
N MET A 115 11.73 -7.32 9.15
CA MET A 115 11.74 -6.99 10.58
C MET A 115 11.21 -5.58 10.87
N GLU A 116 11.26 -4.65 9.93
CA GLU A 116 10.60 -3.34 10.05
C GLU A 116 9.09 -3.51 10.22
N VAL A 117 8.50 -4.47 9.52
CA VAL A 117 7.07 -4.81 9.63
C VAL A 117 6.76 -5.63 10.88
N MET A 118 7.60 -6.61 11.19
CA MET A 118 7.34 -7.60 12.24
C MET A 118 7.90 -7.22 13.61
N GLY A 119 8.81 -6.25 13.68
CA GLY A 119 9.52 -5.90 14.91
C GLY A 119 8.60 -5.46 16.06
N GLY A 120 7.45 -4.88 15.75
CA GLY A 120 6.45 -4.53 16.75
C GLY A 120 5.74 -5.72 17.43
N ASP A 121 5.96 -6.94 16.93
CA ASP A 121 5.37 -8.15 17.50
C ASP A 121 6.35 -8.91 18.41
N ILE A 122 7.61 -8.49 18.48
CA ILE A 122 8.60 -9.00 19.47
C ILE A 122 8.10 -8.63 20.85
N GLY A 123 8.09 -9.59 21.76
CA GLY A 123 7.53 -9.46 23.11
C GLY A 123 6.02 -9.73 23.18
N ARG A 124 5.32 -9.85 22.06
CA ARG A 124 3.90 -10.14 22.00
C ARG A 124 3.63 -11.65 22.01
N ASN A 125 2.51 -12.05 22.57
CA ASN A 125 2.06 -13.44 22.48
C ASN A 125 1.65 -13.77 21.02
N ILE A 126 2.10 -14.90 20.51
CA ILE A 126 1.89 -15.34 19.11
C ILE A 126 0.40 -15.43 18.73
N PHE A 127 -0.48 -15.73 19.69
CA PHE A 127 -1.92 -15.84 19.44
C PHE A 127 -2.58 -14.49 19.16
N PHE A 128 -1.99 -13.39 19.63
CA PHE A 128 -2.48 -12.02 19.43
C PHE A 128 -1.75 -11.24 18.33
N VAL A 129 -0.83 -11.87 17.62
CA VAL A 129 -0.22 -11.27 16.42
C VAL A 129 -1.26 -11.24 15.30
N PRO A 130 -1.58 -10.07 14.71
CA PRO A 130 -2.57 -9.95 13.66
C PRO A 130 -1.99 -10.40 12.31
N LEU A 131 -2.00 -11.70 12.02
CA LEU A 131 -1.32 -12.30 10.85
C LEU A 131 -1.77 -11.69 9.52
N ASP A 132 -3.09 -11.48 9.33
CA ASP A 132 -3.63 -10.92 8.10
C ASP A 132 -3.18 -9.48 7.86
N GLN A 133 -3.06 -8.70 8.94
CA GLN A 133 -2.54 -7.34 8.85
C GLN A 133 -1.05 -7.36 8.49
N ARG A 134 -0.26 -8.23 9.12
CA ARG A 134 1.16 -8.38 8.83
C ARG A 134 1.42 -8.86 7.42
N LYS A 135 0.65 -9.84 6.96
CA LYS A 135 0.66 -10.29 5.57
C LYS A 135 0.46 -9.10 4.62
N LYS A 136 -0.60 -8.31 4.80
CA LYS A 136 -0.88 -7.15 3.95
C LYS A 136 0.22 -6.09 4.00
N GLN A 137 0.87 -5.91 5.15
CA GLN A 137 2.00 -4.98 5.28
C GLN A 137 3.26 -5.50 4.58
N LEU A 138 3.53 -6.80 4.64
CA LEU A 138 4.63 -7.44 3.90
C LEU A 138 4.41 -7.33 2.38
N GLU A 139 3.18 -7.52 1.92
CA GLU A 139 2.79 -7.36 0.50
C GLU A 139 2.87 -5.90 -0.02
N GLN A 140 3.03 -4.91 0.87
CA GLN A 140 3.33 -3.52 0.49
C GLN A 140 4.80 -3.31 0.11
N ILE A 141 5.68 -4.23 0.47
CA ILE A 141 7.08 -4.18 0.04
C ILE A 141 7.11 -4.45 -1.48
N PRO A 142 7.69 -3.56 -2.31
CA PRO A 142 7.59 -3.65 -3.77
C PRO A 142 8.05 -4.98 -4.36
N TRP A 143 9.05 -5.62 -3.75
CA TRP A 143 9.59 -6.91 -4.18
C TRP A 143 8.73 -8.12 -3.78
N VAL A 144 7.75 -7.94 -2.90
CA VAL A 144 6.90 -9.04 -2.42
C VAL A 144 5.67 -9.17 -3.32
N GLU A 145 5.49 -10.32 -3.94
CA GLU A 145 4.30 -10.67 -4.70
C GLU A 145 3.20 -11.17 -3.79
N SER A 146 3.57 -12.10 -2.90
CA SER A 146 2.69 -12.64 -1.87
C SER A 146 3.49 -13.04 -0.64
N ALA A 147 2.85 -12.95 0.52
CA ALA A 147 3.43 -13.37 1.78
C ALA A 147 2.47 -14.31 2.51
N SER A 148 3.04 -15.26 3.24
CA SER A 148 2.32 -16.13 4.16
C SER A 148 2.94 -15.98 5.54
N VAL A 149 2.11 -15.75 6.56
CA VAL A 149 2.57 -15.62 7.95
C VAL A 149 1.89 -16.69 8.77
N MET A 150 2.68 -17.59 9.36
CA MET A 150 2.20 -18.76 10.09
C MET A 150 2.71 -18.74 11.53
N ARG A 151 1.88 -19.26 12.44
CA ARG A 151 2.25 -19.47 13.85
C ARG A 151 2.73 -20.89 14.05
N PHE A 152 3.87 -21.03 14.70
CA PHE A 152 4.36 -22.32 15.17
C PHE A 152 4.50 -22.27 16.69
N ALA A 153 3.69 -23.07 17.37
CA ALA A 153 3.75 -23.17 18.81
C ALA A 153 5.13 -23.76 19.23
N PRO A 154 5.72 -23.30 20.32
CA PRO A 154 5.09 -22.41 21.29
C PRO A 154 5.20 -20.92 20.97
N ASN A 155 6.29 -20.42 20.34
CA ASN A 155 6.61 -18.99 20.27
C ASN A 155 7.19 -18.55 18.93
N ARG A 156 7.14 -19.37 17.89
CA ARG A 156 7.75 -19.05 16.59
C ARG A 156 6.75 -18.55 15.57
N LEU A 157 7.19 -17.62 14.73
CA LEU A 157 6.49 -17.17 13.54
C LEU A 157 7.32 -17.58 12.32
N ARG A 158 6.67 -18.16 11.31
CA ARG A 158 7.29 -18.42 10.02
C ARG A 158 6.64 -17.53 8.97
N ILE A 159 7.49 -16.87 8.20
CA ILE A 159 7.12 -15.97 7.13
C ILE A 159 7.67 -16.55 5.84
N GLU A 160 6.79 -16.93 4.93
CA GLU A 160 7.16 -17.36 3.59
C GLU A 160 6.87 -16.20 2.63
N ILE A 161 7.87 -15.78 1.88
CA ILE A 161 7.79 -14.67 0.93
C ILE A 161 8.01 -15.22 -0.47
N HIS A 162 7.08 -14.92 -1.36
CA HIS A 162 7.25 -15.09 -2.80
C HIS A 162 7.62 -13.73 -3.39
N GLU A 163 8.85 -13.64 -3.89
CA GLU A 163 9.32 -12.41 -4.54
C GLU A 163 8.79 -12.30 -5.96
N ARG A 164 8.55 -11.06 -6.41
CA ARG A 164 8.15 -10.75 -7.78
C ARG A 164 9.27 -11.04 -8.77
N ASN A 165 8.90 -11.53 -9.94
CA ASN A 165 9.82 -11.73 -11.04
C ASN A 165 9.84 -10.50 -11.94
N PRO A 166 10.96 -9.77 -12.04
CA PRO A 166 11.09 -8.64 -12.96
C PRO A 166 11.12 -9.12 -14.41
N VAL A 167 10.45 -8.37 -15.30
CA VAL A 167 10.39 -8.66 -16.74
C VAL A 167 10.97 -7.55 -17.60
N ALA A 168 11.08 -6.33 -17.06
CA ALA A 168 11.64 -5.19 -17.77
C ALA A 168 12.23 -4.16 -16.81
N PHE A 169 13.06 -3.28 -17.35
CA PHE A 169 13.36 -2.02 -16.70
C PHE A 169 12.27 -0.99 -17.04
N ALA A 170 11.96 -0.08 -16.14
CA ALA A 170 11.02 1.02 -16.36
C ALA A 170 11.72 2.35 -16.08
N ARG A 171 11.66 3.28 -17.02
CA ARG A 171 12.13 4.65 -16.82
C ARG A 171 10.99 5.48 -16.23
N VAL A 172 11.17 5.93 -14.98
CA VAL A 172 10.19 6.75 -14.26
C VAL A 172 10.85 8.08 -13.92
N GLY A 173 10.58 9.11 -14.72
CA GLY A 173 11.24 10.41 -14.61
C GLY A 173 12.77 10.30 -14.78
N SER A 174 13.53 10.69 -13.78
CA SER A 174 15.00 10.66 -13.76
C SER A 174 15.61 9.38 -13.18
N LYS A 175 14.79 8.35 -12.93
CA LYS A 175 15.22 7.07 -12.33
C LYS A 175 14.89 5.90 -13.24
N ILE A 176 15.65 4.81 -13.08
CA ILE A 176 15.33 3.51 -13.67
C ILE A 176 15.00 2.56 -12.51
N LEU A 177 13.90 1.85 -12.66
CA LEU A 177 13.38 0.84 -11.73
C LEU A 177 13.21 -0.47 -12.49
N LEU A 178 12.96 -1.56 -11.80
CA LEU A 178 12.45 -2.80 -12.39
C LEU A 178 10.93 -2.80 -12.35
N THR A 179 10.32 -3.54 -13.26
CA THR A 179 8.87 -3.80 -13.24
C THR A 179 8.58 -5.27 -13.47
N ASP A 180 7.54 -5.76 -12.83
CA ASP A 180 6.99 -7.09 -13.09
C ASP A 180 5.95 -7.05 -14.23
N SER A 181 5.37 -8.20 -14.57
CA SER A 181 4.34 -8.32 -15.60
C SER A 181 3.04 -7.56 -15.28
N THR A 182 2.83 -7.16 -14.03
CA THR A 182 1.64 -6.42 -13.58
C THR A 182 1.82 -4.91 -13.56
N GLY A 183 3.06 -4.42 -13.69
CA GLY A 183 3.41 -3.00 -13.62
C GLY A 183 3.76 -2.51 -12.22
N MET A 184 4.06 -3.43 -11.29
CA MET A 184 4.62 -3.06 -10.00
C MET A 184 6.07 -2.64 -10.16
N LEU A 185 6.40 -1.46 -9.63
CA LEU A 185 7.74 -0.90 -9.72
C LEU A 185 8.58 -1.33 -8.52
N MET A 186 9.78 -1.82 -8.79
CA MET A 186 10.73 -2.33 -7.78
C MET A 186 12.07 -1.62 -7.92
N ASP A 187 12.76 -1.42 -6.81
CA ASP A 187 14.11 -0.86 -6.83
C ASP A 187 15.11 -1.84 -7.47
N LEU A 188 16.14 -1.26 -8.09
CA LEU A 188 17.22 -2.06 -8.68
C LEU A 188 17.98 -2.81 -7.60
N PRO A 189 18.18 -4.14 -7.75
CA PRO A 189 18.97 -4.93 -6.82
C PRO A 189 20.45 -4.58 -6.91
N THR A 190 21.18 -4.81 -5.84
CA THR A 190 22.63 -4.54 -5.80
C THR A 190 23.47 -5.70 -6.31
N LYS A 191 22.93 -6.92 -6.30
CA LYS A 191 23.72 -8.14 -6.55
C LYS A 191 23.40 -8.85 -7.87
N ARG A 192 22.26 -8.54 -8.49
CA ARG A 192 21.80 -9.21 -9.72
C ARG A 192 21.84 -8.26 -10.91
N LYS A 193 22.16 -8.82 -12.06
CA LYS A 193 22.08 -8.14 -13.36
C LYS A 193 21.00 -8.81 -14.21
N TYR A 194 20.31 -8.00 -14.97
CA TYR A 194 19.24 -8.43 -15.87
C TYR A 194 19.55 -7.94 -17.28
N SER A 195 19.03 -8.64 -18.27
CA SER A 195 19.17 -8.25 -19.68
C SER A 195 17.78 -7.99 -20.26
N PHE A 196 17.13 -6.96 -19.77
CA PHE A 196 15.80 -6.55 -20.20
C PHE A 196 15.87 -5.24 -20.99
N PRO A 197 14.91 -4.96 -21.87
CA PRO A 197 14.73 -3.62 -22.44
C PRO A 197 14.21 -2.65 -21.37
N VAL A 198 14.36 -1.35 -21.66
CA VAL A 198 13.82 -0.28 -20.82
C VAL A 198 12.47 0.19 -21.36
N ILE A 199 11.44 0.10 -20.58
CA ILE A 199 10.12 0.64 -20.92
C ILE A 199 10.12 2.15 -20.67
N ILE A 200 9.66 2.89 -21.66
CA ILE A 200 9.43 4.33 -21.62
C ILE A 200 7.92 4.60 -21.61
N GLY A 201 7.51 5.75 -21.08
CA GLY A 201 6.11 6.13 -21.00
C GLY A 201 5.47 5.87 -19.65
N MET A 202 6.23 5.36 -18.66
CA MET A 202 5.75 5.27 -17.28
C MET A 202 6.01 6.56 -16.53
N ASN A 203 4.95 7.15 -15.95
CA ASN A 203 5.05 8.42 -15.23
C ASN A 203 5.06 8.23 -13.70
N PRO A 204 5.76 9.11 -12.95
CA PRO A 204 5.68 9.13 -11.49
C PRO A 204 4.23 9.40 -11.04
N GLY A 205 3.75 8.65 -10.05
CA GLY A 205 2.41 8.86 -9.49
C GLY A 205 1.26 8.30 -10.34
N GLU A 206 1.54 7.64 -11.44
CA GLU A 206 0.55 6.98 -12.27
C GLU A 206 -0.12 5.81 -11.52
N PRO A 207 -1.46 5.65 -11.62
CA PRO A 207 -2.16 4.58 -10.92
C PRO A 207 -1.72 3.19 -11.40
N PRO A 208 -1.75 2.16 -10.55
CA PRO A 208 -1.37 0.80 -10.93
C PRO A 208 -2.15 0.24 -12.13
N SER A 209 -3.43 0.63 -12.28
CA SER A 209 -4.28 0.20 -13.40
C SER A 209 -3.74 0.64 -14.76
N THR A 210 -3.25 1.87 -14.86
CA THR A 210 -2.66 2.40 -16.10
C THR A 210 -1.33 1.71 -16.41
N ARG A 211 -0.50 1.48 -15.40
CA ARG A 211 0.75 0.74 -15.57
C ARG A 211 0.48 -0.71 -15.99
N SER A 212 -0.51 -1.36 -15.39
CA SER A 212 -0.91 -2.72 -15.76
C SER A 212 -1.41 -2.80 -17.20
N ALA A 213 -2.15 -1.79 -17.69
CA ALA A 213 -2.58 -1.74 -19.08
C ALA A 213 -1.39 -1.66 -20.03
N ARG A 214 -0.39 -0.81 -19.73
CA ARG A 214 0.86 -0.74 -20.54
C ARG A 214 1.65 -2.03 -20.49
N MET A 215 1.73 -2.68 -19.33
CA MET A 215 2.43 -3.97 -19.22
C MET A 215 1.76 -5.08 -20.01
N LYS A 216 0.44 -5.04 -20.21
CA LYS A 216 -0.24 -5.96 -21.13
C LYS A 216 0.25 -5.76 -22.57
N ILE A 217 0.34 -4.51 -23.03
CA ILE A 217 0.89 -4.20 -24.36
C ILE A 217 2.34 -4.68 -24.45
N TYR A 218 3.18 -4.40 -23.45
CA TYR A 218 4.56 -4.86 -23.41
C TYR A 218 4.68 -6.38 -23.50
N ASN A 219 3.91 -7.11 -22.69
CA ASN A 219 3.93 -8.57 -22.68
C ASN A 219 3.47 -9.15 -24.04
N ASP A 220 2.49 -8.51 -24.69
CA ASP A 220 2.03 -8.89 -26.01
C ASP A 220 3.11 -8.66 -27.07
N VAL A 221 3.78 -7.51 -27.04
CA VAL A 221 4.92 -7.20 -27.93
C VAL A 221 6.02 -8.25 -27.78
N VAL A 222 6.48 -8.52 -26.57
CA VAL A 222 7.55 -9.49 -26.31
C VAL A 222 7.14 -10.90 -26.74
N SER A 223 5.92 -11.31 -26.38
CA SER A 223 5.38 -12.62 -26.76
C SER A 223 5.32 -12.81 -28.27
N GLN A 224 4.85 -11.79 -29.01
CA GLN A 224 4.81 -11.85 -30.47
C GLN A 224 6.21 -11.87 -31.06
N LEU A 225 7.13 -11.00 -30.64
CA LEU A 225 8.49 -10.94 -31.15
C LEU A 225 9.28 -12.23 -30.92
N ASP A 226 8.99 -12.95 -29.84
CA ASP A 226 9.68 -14.19 -29.52
C ASP A 226 8.97 -15.45 -30.02
N SER A 227 7.71 -15.32 -30.50
CA SER A 227 6.90 -16.46 -30.98
C SER A 227 7.49 -17.17 -32.20
N GLY A 228 8.33 -16.49 -32.98
CA GLY A 228 8.99 -17.04 -34.16
C GLY A 228 10.29 -17.82 -33.90
N GLY A 229 10.69 -18.02 -32.65
CA GLY A 229 11.93 -18.68 -32.23
C GLY A 229 13.21 -17.84 -32.43
N ALA A 230 13.10 -16.65 -32.98
CA ALA A 230 14.24 -15.75 -33.21
C ALA A 230 14.60 -14.86 -32.01
N HIS A 231 13.78 -14.84 -30.97
CA HIS A 231 13.98 -14.08 -29.73
C HIS A 231 14.35 -12.61 -29.94
N TYR A 232 13.65 -11.94 -30.84
CA TYR A 232 13.93 -10.54 -31.21
C TYR A 232 13.84 -9.56 -30.05
N SER A 233 13.11 -9.91 -28.97
CA SER A 233 13.03 -9.07 -27.77
C SER A 233 14.40 -8.83 -27.12
N GLN A 234 15.37 -9.74 -27.29
CA GLN A 234 16.72 -9.62 -26.74
C GLN A 234 17.54 -8.51 -27.42
N ASP A 235 17.24 -8.20 -28.70
CA ASP A 235 17.90 -7.14 -29.42
C ASP A 235 17.39 -5.75 -29.06
N LEU A 236 16.26 -5.66 -28.37
CA LEU A 236 15.68 -4.39 -27.99
C LEU A 236 16.46 -3.74 -26.83
N SER A 237 16.67 -2.44 -26.92
CA SER A 237 17.21 -1.62 -25.84
C SER A 237 16.11 -0.86 -25.11
N GLU A 238 15.13 -0.35 -25.84
CA GLU A 238 13.98 0.38 -25.29
C GLU A 238 12.68 -0.06 -25.95
N VAL A 239 11.59 0.05 -25.21
CA VAL A 239 10.22 -0.09 -25.71
C VAL A 239 9.44 1.12 -25.21
N ASP A 240 9.04 1.99 -26.12
CA ASP A 240 8.26 3.19 -25.79
C ASP A 240 6.77 2.88 -25.92
N LEU A 241 6.09 2.97 -24.76
CA LEU A 241 4.65 2.75 -24.57
C LEU A 241 3.95 4.05 -24.20
N SER A 242 4.52 5.20 -24.50
CA SER A 242 3.92 6.50 -24.21
C SER A 242 2.61 6.68 -24.95
N ASP A 243 2.55 6.17 -26.19
CA ASP A 243 1.36 6.16 -27.04
C ASP A 243 0.89 4.71 -27.24
N PRO A 244 -0.32 4.34 -26.76
CA PRO A 244 -0.84 2.99 -26.93
C PRO A 244 -1.13 2.61 -28.39
N ASP A 245 -1.32 3.59 -29.27
CA ASP A 245 -1.59 3.37 -30.69
C ASP A 245 -0.30 3.28 -31.53
N ASP A 246 0.84 3.67 -30.96
CA ASP A 246 2.14 3.62 -31.62
C ASP A 246 3.24 3.12 -30.71
N VAL A 247 3.34 1.81 -30.57
CA VAL A 247 4.43 1.16 -29.86
C VAL A 247 5.72 1.32 -30.69
N LYS A 248 6.74 1.90 -30.07
CA LYS A 248 8.04 2.09 -30.68
C LYS A 248 9.08 1.25 -29.97
N VAL A 249 9.97 0.65 -30.70
CA VAL A 249 11.07 -0.13 -30.14
C VAL A 249 12.41 0.39 -30.63
N LEU A 250 13.37 0.46 -29.73
CA LEU A 250 14.75 0.77 -30.09
C LEU A 250 15.50 -0.53 -30.30
N ALA A 251 15.66 -0.88 -31.57
CA ALA A 251 16.48 -2.01 -31.95
C ALA A 251 17.97 -1.63 -31.87
N ASN A 252 18.74 -2.44 -31.16
CA ASN A 252 20.19 -2.25 -31.01
C ASN A 252 20.95 -3.38 -31.71
N ASN A 253 21.34 -3.15 -32.95
CA ASN A 253 22.13 -4.07 -33.72
C ASN A 253 23.63 -3.67 -33.68
N ARG A 254 24.51 -4.55 -34.14
CA ARG A 254 25.95 -4.30 -34.18
C ARG A 254 26.33 -3.00 -34.90
N ASP A 255 25.50 -2.59 -35.84
CA ASP A 255 25.74 -1.43 -36.72
C ASP A 255 25.08 -0.13 -36.21
N GLY A 256 24.47 -0.16 -35.00
CA GLY A 256 23.88 1.01 -34.38
C GLY A 256 22.40 0.82 -34.00
N GLU A 257 21.82 1.85 -33.45
CA GLU A 257 20.46 1.89 -32.92
C GLU A 257 19.50 2.48 -33.94
N VAL A 258 18.32 1.88 -34.06
CA VAL A 258 17.24 2.38 -34.92
C VAL A 258 15.93 2.33 -34.14
N LEU A 259 15.21 3.43 -34.15
CA LEU A 259 13.87 3.51 -33.58
C LEU A 259 12.87 2.98 -34.61
N VAL A 260 12.13 1.94 -34.26
CA VAL A 260 11.15 1.31 -35.15
C VAL A 260 9.74 1.53 -34.59
N HIS A 261 8.88 2.18 -35.37
CA HIS A 261 7.48 2.33 -35.10
C HIS A 261 6.74 1.10 -35.56
N LEU A 262 6.17 0.37 -34.57
CA LEU A 262 5.44 -0.88 -34.82
C LEU A 262 3.92 -0.68 -34.83
N GLY A 263 3.42 0.46 -34.30
CA GLY A 263 1.99 0.71 -34.12
C GLY A 263 1.37 -0.12 -33.02
N SER A 264 0.10 -0.52 -33.17
CA SER A 264 -0.68 -1.18 -32.12
C SER A 264 -0.94 -2.67 -32.34
N SER A 265 -0.44 -3.26 -33.45
CA SER A 265 -0.69 -4.66 -33.81
C SER A 265 0.34 -5.21 -34.77
N ASN A 266 0.34 -6.56 -34.97
CA ASN A 266 1.22 -7.25 -35.93
C ASN A 266 2.71 -6.98 -35.70
N TYR A 267 3.14 -6.92 -34.45
CA TYR A 267 4.51 -6.53 -34.07
C TYR A 267 5.57 -7.42 -34.70
N LEU A 268 5.37 -8.73 -34.71
CA LEU A 268 6.33 -9.66 -35.31
C LEU A 268 6.52 -9.46 -36.82
N GLU A 269 5.42 -9.33 -37.56
CA GLU A 269 5.48 -9.19 -39.01
C GLU A 269 6.18 -7.87 -39.40
N ARG A 270 5.83 -6.78 -38.71
CA ARG A 270 6.46 -5.48 -38.93
C ARG A 270 7.95 -5.50 -38.56
N TYR A 271 8.27 -6.14 -37.44
CA TYR A 271 9.67 -6.25 -37.02
C TYR A 271 10.49 -7.12 -37.98
N LYS A 272 9.93 -8.19 -38.56
CA LYS A 272 10.58 -8.98 -39.62
C LYS A 272 10.88 -8.15 -40.87
N ILE A 273 9.98 -7.25 -41.28
CA ILE A 273 10.24 -6.31 -42.40
C ILE A 273 11.44 -5.43 -42.06
N TYR A 274 11.51 -4.90 -40.81
CA TYR A 274 12.68 -4.12 -40.38
C TYR A 274 13.96 -4.94 -40.48
N VAL A 275 13.99 -6.16 -39.95
CA VAL A 275 15.19 -7.01 -39.97
C VAL A 275 15.61 -7.35 -41.38
N ALA A 276 14.67 -7.59 -42.29
CA ALA A 276 14.96 -7.92 -43.71
C ALA A 276 15.60 -6.75 -44.47
N HIS A 277 15.19 -5.52 -44.21
CA HIS A 277 15.57 -4.36 -45.03
C HIS A 277 16.53 -3.38 -44.33
N VAL A 278 16.84 -3.55 -43.04
CA VAL A 278 17.66 -2.59 -42.29
C VAL A 278 19.05 -2.36 -42.91
N GLN A 279 19.66 -3.39 -43.47
CA GLN A 279 20.97 -3.28 -44.11
C GLN A 279 20.91 -2.50 -45.42
N GLU A 280 19.85 -2.71 -46.21
CA GLU A 280 19.62 -1.96 -47.45
C GLU A 280 19.40 -0.48 -47.17
N TRP A 281 18.54 -0.16 -46.19
CA TRP A 281 18.28 1.23 -45.79
C TRP A 281 19.52 1.94 -45.25
N ARG A 282 20.40 1.24 -44.54
CA ARG A 282 21.67 1.81 -44.06
C ARG A 282 22.65 2.14 -45.21
N GLN A 283 22.58 1.40 -46.30
CA GLN A 283 23.40 1.70 -47.50
C GLN A 283 22.84 2.90 -48.28
N GLN A 284 21.51 3.06 -48.28
CA GLN A 284 20.85 4.14 -49.02
C GLN A 284 20.86 5.47 -48.25
N PHE A 285 20.79 5.45 -46.95
CA PHE A 285 20.73 6.65 -46.12
C PHE A 285 22.02 6.82 -45.31
N ALA A 286 22.61 8.01 -45.36
CA ALA A 286 23.83 8.33 -44.62
C ALA A 286 23.71 8.12 -43.14
N LYS A 287 22.50 8.27 -42.58
CA LYS A 287 22.15 8.01 -41.19
C LYS A 287 20.74 7.46 -41.13
N LEU A 288 20.57 6.28 -40.52
CA LEU A 288 19.28 5.68 -40.26
C LEU A 288 18.99 5.85 -38.77
N GLU A 289 18.04 6.73 -38.42
CA GLU A 289 17.66 7.03 -37.06
C GLU A 289 16.36 6.35 -36.69
N SER A 290 15.37 6.37 -37.59
CA SER A 290 14.05 5.78 -37.33
C SER A 290 13.43 5.20 -38.58
N VAL A 291 12.48 4.26 -38.38
CA VAL A 291 11.70 3.64 -39.48
C VAL A 291 10.25 3.48 -38.96
N ASP A 292 9.31 3.96 -39.77
CA ASP A 292 7.89 3.81 -39.49
C ASP A 292 7.27 2.71 -40.36
N LEU A 293 6.81 1.66 -39.69
CA LEU A 293 6.21 0.46 -40.30
C LEU A 293 4.71 0.31 -39.95
N ARG A 294 4.06 1.36 -39.49
CA ARG A 294 2.64 1.34 -39.17
C ARG A 294 1.73 1.13 -40.37
N TYR A 295 2.22 1.53 -41.54
CA TYR A 295 1.44 1.53 -42.77
C TYR A 295 1.70 0.28 -43.60
N ASP A 296 0.63 -0.38 -44.06
CA ASP A 296 0.77 -1.65 -44.82
C ASP A 296 1.38 -1.50 -46.23
N ARG A 297 1.30 -0.30 -46.80
CA ARG A 297 1.70 -0.06 -48.21
C ARG A 297 2.88 0.88 -48.38
N GLN A 298 3.39 1.43 -47.30
CA GLN A 298 4.52 2.37 -47.36
C GLN A 298 5.37 2.24 -46.10
N ILE A 299 6.67 2.43 -46.30
CA ILE A 299 7.64 2.50 -45.21
C ILE A 299 8.21 3.90 -45.24
N ILE A 300 8.20 4.58 -44.10
CA ILE A 300 8.74 5.91 -43.95
C ILE A 300 10.07 5.80 -43.21
N VAL A 301 11.14 6.25 -43.86
CA VAL A 301 12.47 6.22 -43.25
C VAL A 301 12.78 7.59 -42.66
N ASN A 302 13.31 7.61 -41.47
CA ASN A 302 13.64 8.80 -40.67
C ASN A 302 12.48 9.79 -40.44
N PRO A 303 11.29 9.36 -40.02
CA PRO A 303 10.17 10.26 -39.72
C PRO A 303 10.48 11.23 -38.55
N ASP A 304 11.36 10.87 -37.63
CA ASP A 304 11.60 11.58 -36.36
C ASP A 304 12.77 12.58 -36.40
N LEU A 305 13.25 12.95 -37.61
CA LEU A 305 14.34 13.92 -37.75
C LEU A 305 14.04 15.27 -37.02
N GLN A 306 12.81 15.56 -36.68
CA GLN A 306 12.39 16.86 -36.08
C GLN A 306 11.97 16.80 -34.62
N GLY A 307 12.10 15.69 -33.92
CA GLY A 307 11.88 15.72 -32.48
C GLY A 307 11.13 14.53 -31.86
N THR A 308 11.90 13.61 -31.33
CA THR A 308 11.41 12.71 -30.27
C THR A 308 11.08 13.49 -28.98
N ALA A 309 10.06 13.06 -28.25
CA ALA A 309 9.71 13.66 -26.98
C ALA A 309 10.92 13.76 -26.06
N LYS A 310 11.17 14.95 -25.53
CA LYS A 310 12.30 15.21 -24.65
C LYS A 310 12.14 14.43 -23.35
N GLN A 311 12.94 13.40 -23.18
CA GLN A 311 12.98 12.64 -21.93
C GLN A 311 13.75 13.42 -20.87
N VAL A 312 13.29 13.35 -19.62
CA VAL A 312 14.02 13.92 -18.49
C VAL A 312 15.38 13.21 -18.37
N PRO A 313 16.50 13.93 -18.29
CA PRO A 313 17.82 13.31 -18.18
C PRO A 313 17.94 12.49 -16.89
N LEU A 314 18.60 11.36 -16.98
CA LEU A 314 18.92 10.54 -15.81
C LEU A 314 19.96 11.26 -14.94
N THR A 315 19.83 11.16 -13.63
CA THR A 315 20.88 11.59 -12.73
C THR A 315 22.12 10.70 -12.91
N PRO A 316 23.36 11.23 -12.79
CA PRO A 316 24.57 10.43 -12.96
C PRO A 316 24.61 9.19 -12.05
N TRP A 317 24.07 9.32 -10.83
CA TRP A 317 23.96 8.20 -9.91
C TRP A 317 22.95 7.14 -10.38
N ALA A 318 21.79 7.56 -10.90
CA ALA A 318 20.78 6.64 -11.42
C ALA A 318 21.30 5.90 -12.66
N ALA A 319 22.01 6.59 -13.57
CA ALA A 319 22.64 5.98 -14.72
C ALA A 319 23.70 4.93 -14.31
N LYS A 320 24.56 5.25 -13.34
CA LYS A 320 25.56 4.30 -12.81
C LYS A 320 24.91 3.07 -12.18
N LYS A 321 23.86 3.26 -11.37
CA LYS A 321 23.12 2.16 -10.73
C LYS A 321 22.43 1.29 -11.78
N ALA A 322 21.84 1.89 -12.80
CA ALA A 322 21.18 1.19 -13.91
C ALA A 322 22.17 0.34 -14.73
N MET A 323 23.34 0.89 -15.07
CA MET A 323 24.40 0.11 -15.73
C MET A 323 24.87 -1.07 -14.88
N ALA A 324 25.03 -0.87 -13.59
CA ALA A 324 25.39 -1.95 -12.66
C ALA A 324 24.32 -3.06 -12.61
N ALA A 325 23.06 -2.72 -12.79
CA ALA A 325 21.92 -3.65 -12.85
C ALA A 325 21.76 -4.33 -14.22
N GLY A 326 22.52 -3.91 -15.25
CA GLY A 326 22.53 -4.55 -16.57
C GLY A 326 21.76 -3.80 -17.65
N VAL A 327 21.31 -2.57 -17.42
CA VAL A 327 20.66 -1.74 -18.46
C VAL A 327 21.65 -1.48 -19.59
N LYS A 328 21.21 -1.68 -20.83
CA LYS A 328 22.01 -1.43 -22.02
C LYS A 328 22.38 0.06 -22.12
N PRO A 329 23.65 0.42 -22.47
CA PRO A 329 24.08 1.82 -22.55
C PRO A 329 23.22 2.69 -23.46
N ALA A 330 22.71 2.12 -24.54
CA ALA A 330 21.81 2.74 -25.49
C ALA A 330 20.57 3.36 -24.82
N ALA A 331 19.97 2.63 -23.90
CA ALA A 331 18.78 3.08 -23.17
C ALA A 331 19.07 4.12 -22.07
N LEU A 332 20.32 4.44 -21.81
CA LEU A 332 20.71 5.46 -20.83
C LEU A 332 20.90 6.84 -21.47
N ILE A 333 21.04 6.88 -22.79
CA ILE A 333 21.21 8.12 -23.55
C ILE A 333 19.83 8.77 -23.60
N SER A 334 19.68 9.89 -22.90
CA SER A 334 18.51 10.75 -23.12
C SER A 334 18.60 11.28 -24.54
N ARG A 335 17.64 10.98 -25.39
CA ARG A 335 17.50 11.57 -26.73
C ARG A 335 17.03 13.03 -26.60
N LEU A 336 17.82 13.81 -25.89
CA LEU A 336 17.75 15.25 -25.88
C LEU A 336 18.58 15.69 -27.10
N GLY A 337 18.03 16.61 -27.90
CA GLY A 337 18.67 17.18 -29.03
C GLY A 337 20.15 17.48 -28.87
N PRO A 338 20.87 17.95 -29.89
CA PRO A 338 22.31 17.88 -30.02
C PRO A 338 23.01 18.18 -28.71
N ALA A 339 23.92 17.29 -28.32
CA ALA A 339 24.73 17.45 -27.11
C ALA A 339 25.25 18.88 -27.07
N PRO A 340 25.18 19.59 -25.93
CA PRO A 340 25.88 20.87 -25.82
C PRO A 340 27.34 20.59 -26.21
N HIS A 341 27.81 21.22 -27.26
CA HIS A 341 29.19 21.13 -27.65
C HIS A 341 30.04 21.40 -26.40
N PRO A 342 31.07 20.58 -26.11
CA PRO A 342 31.97 20.91 -25.00
C PRO A 342 32.45 22.34 -25.30
N PRO A 343 32.54 23.23 -24.30
CA PRO A 343 32.96 24.59 -24.53
C PRO A 343 34.27 24.52 -25.25
N VAL A 344 34.28 25.04 -26.47
CA VAL A 344 35.49 25.18 -27.26
C VAL A 344 36.43 25.99 -26.39
N ALA A 345 37.50 25.36 -25.92
CA ALA A 345 38.52 26.04 -25.15
C ALA A 345 38.99 27.23 -26.01
N ALA A 346 38.60 28.42 -25.60
CA ALA A 346 39.02 29.63 -26.26
C ALA A 346 40.54 29.62 -26.24
N THR A 347 41.12 29.39 -27.37
CA THR A 347 42.56 29.51 -27.64
C THR A 347 42.88 30.99 -27.33
N GLN A 348 43.38 31.25 -26.14
CA GLN A 348 43.91 32.57 -25.80
C GLN A 348 45.11 32.83 -26.66
N ALA A 349 44.93 33.70 -27.64
CA ALA A 349 46.02 34.31 -28.37
C ALA A 349 46.95 34.99 -27.40
N LYS A 350 48.19 34.51 -27.29
CA LYS A 350 49.27 35.14 -26.56
C LYS A 350 49.67 36.45 -27.27
N THR A 351 49.32 37.57 -26.69
CA THR A 351 49.93 38.86 -26.96
C THR A 351 51.00 39.13 -25.89
N PRO A 352 52.24 39.55 -26.26
CA PRO A 352 53.31 39.75 -25.28
C PRO A 352 53.12 41.07 -24.55
N ALA A 353 52.95 41.00 -23.25
CA ALA A 353 52.90 42.20 -22.37
C ALA A 353 54.30 42.64 -21.98
N LYS A 354 54.52 43.90 -22.25
CA LYS A 354 55.69 44.71 -21.86
C LYS A 354 55.64 45.03 -20.37
N ALA A 355 56.73 44.77 -19.68
CA ALA A 355 56.90 45.02 -18.25
C ALA A 355 56.88 46.50 -17.89
N THR A 356 56.21 46.88 -16.83
CA THR A 356 56.56 48.07 -16.05
C THR A 356 56.26 47.82 -14.53
N ARG A 357 57.33 47.99 -13.78
CA ARG A 357 57.39 47.93 -12.29
C ARG A 357 56.75 49.17 -11.70
N SER A 358 55.93 49.02 -10.62
CA SER A 358 56.01 49.91 -9.45
C SER A 358 55.29 49.32 -8.25
N ARG A 359 55.99 49.09 -7.30
CA ARG A 359 56.10 49.31 -5.84
C ARG A 359 54.78 49.52 -5.07
N ALA A 360 54.67 48.72 -4.04
CA ALA A 360 53.74 48.77 -2.92
C ALA A 360 53.82 50.13 -2.10
N PRO A 361 52.89 50.41 -1.17
CA PRO A 361 53.11 49.90 0.19
C PRO A 361 51.85 49.36 0.95
N LYS A 362 52.18 48.62 1.99
CA LYS A 362 51.38 48.12 3.08
C LYS A 362 50.65 49.22 3.85
N GLN A 363 49.41 48.98 4.24
CA GLN A 363 48.92 49.48 5.54
C GLN A 363 47.97 48.48 6.21
N ARG A 364 48.37 48.20 7.40
CA ARG A 364 47.79 47.38 8.47
C ARG A 364 46.87 48.25 9.28
N ARG A 365 45.62 47.89 9.53
CA ARG A 365 44.91 48.35 10.74
C ARG A 365 43.95 47.29 11.28
N LYS A 366 44.07 47.17 12.57
CA LYS A 366 43.45 46.24 13.54
C LYS A 366 42.01 46.67 13.93
N HIS A 367 41.29 45.66 14.40
CA HIS A 367 40.30 45.66 15.46
C HIS A 367 39.10 46.64 15.38
N VAL A 368 37.90 46.09 15.54
CA VAL A 368 37.16 46.18 16.79
C VAL A 368 35.97 45.25 16.78
N VAL A 369 35.88 44.45 17.84
CA VAL A 369 34.74 43.62 18.25
C VAL A 369 33.65 44.55 18.81
N ARG A 370 32.38 44.31 18.40
CA ARG A 370 31.25 44.73 19.24
C ARG A 370 30.12 43.75 19.15
N LYS A 371 29.92 43.04 20.26
CA LYS A 371 28.70 42.36 20.69
C LYS A 371 27.57 43.38 20.80
N ALA A 372 26.39 43.03 20.25
CA ALA A 372 25.13 43.59 20.73
C ALA A 372 24.03 42.52 20.66
N LYS A 373 23.43 42.34 21.80
CA LYS A 373 22.33 41.52 22.24
C LYS A 373 21.05 42.33 22.04
N ALA A 374 19.98 41.76 21.52
CA ALA A 374 18.57 42.03 21.86
C ALA A 374 17.66 41.45 20.83
N LYS A 375 16.80 40.65 21.24
CA LYS A 375 15.41 40.70 21.75
C LYS A 375 14.43 40.13 20.72
N ALA A 376 13.79 39.10 21.16
CA ALA A 376 12.62 38.45 20.59
C ALA A 376 11.41 39.40 20.49
N VAL A 377 10.68 39.34 19.40
CA VAL A 377 9.28 39.75 19.33
C VAL A 377 8.57 38.79 18.35
N SER A 378 7.59 38.09 18.87
CA SER A 378 6.61 37.31 18.08
C SER A 378 5.53 38.23 17.53
N PRO A 379 4.92 37.95 16.41
CA PRO A 379 3.55 38.39 16.13
C PRO A 379 2.60 37.22 15.91
N VAL A 380 1.63 37.13 16.78
CA VAL A 380 0.17 37.10 16.65
C VAL A 380 -0.38 36.49 15.37
N VAL A 381 -1.03 35.35 15.60
CA VAL A 381 -1.94 34.63 14.69
C VAL A 381 -3.23 35.44 14.50
N GLN A 382 -3.55 35.83 13.29
CA GLN A 382 -4.92 36.23 12.90
C GLN A 382 -5.61 35.09 12.16
N LYS A 383 -6.71 34.67 12.77
CA LYS A 383 -7.68 33.68 12.34
C LYS A 383 -8.68 34.36 11.41
N THR A 384 -8.66 34.03 10.12
CA THR A 384 -9.73 34.47 9.20
C THR A 384 -10.66 33.29 8.93
N VAL A 385 -11.89 33.44 9.35
CA VAL A 385 -13.01 32.55 9.06
C VAL A 385 -13.57 32.95 7.69
N LEU A 386 -13.65 32.04 6.74
CA LEU A 386 -14.40 32.21 5.50
C LEU A 386 -15.48 31.13 5.42
N THR A 387 -16.68 31.63 5.47
CA THR A 387 -17.96 30.93 5.33
C THR A 387 -18.17 30.46 3.88
N ALA A 388 -18.53 29.20 3.67
CA ALA A 388 -18.91 28.66 2.37
C ALA A 388 -20.43 28.84 2.13
N PRO A 389 -20.87 29.11 0.91
CA PRO A 389 -22.29 29.14 0.57
C PRO A 389 -22.81 27.74 0.18
N ALA A 390 -24.06 27.48 0.57
CA ALA A 390 -24.82 26.27 0.35
C ALA A 390 -25.09 25.96 -1.13
N ALA A 391 -24.84 24.72 -1.55
CA ALA A 391 -25.23 24.18 -2.84
C ALA A 391 -26.61 23.51 -2.77
N LYS A 392 -27.46 23.87 -3.72
CA LYS A 392 -28.82 23.37 -3.92
C LYS A 392 -28.82 21.91 -4.40
N THR A 393 -29.59 21.08 -3.73
CA THR A 393 -29.94 19.72 -4.11
C THR A 393 -30.92 19.72 -5.32
N THR A 394 -30.58 18.93 -6.35
CA THR A 394 -31.48 18.54 -7.44
C THR A 394 -31.72 17.03 -7.36
N PRO A 395 -32.95 16.52 -7.46
CA PRO A 395 -33.24 15.09 -7.32
C PRO A 395 -33.01 14.32 -8.62
N ALA A 396 -32.48 13.09 -8.47
CA ALA A 396 -32.29 12.14 -9.56
C ALA A 396 -33.58 11.46 -9.99
N PRO A 397 -33.74 11.08 -11.28
CA PRO A 397 -34.91 10.38 -11.76
C PRO A 397 -34.87 8.87 -11.48
N ALA A 398 -36.06 8.31 -11.24
CA ALA A 398 -36.33 6.91 -10.95
C ALA A 398 -36.08 6.00 -12.15
N VAL A 399 -35.50 4.81 -11.88
CA VAL A 399 -35.31 3.72 -12.84
C VAL A 399 -36.46 2.73 -12.71
N PRO A 400 -37.07 2.26 -13.81
CA PRO A 400 -38.15 1.27 -13.75
C PRO A 400 -37.57 -0.15 -13.63
N VAL A 401 -38.16 -0.94 -12.74
CA VAL A 401 -37.92 -2.37 -12.55
C VAL A 401 -38.67 -3.15 -13.63
N ILE A 402 -37.93 -3.91 -14.46
CA ILE A 402 -38.52 -4.92 -15.34
C ILE A 402 -38.07 -6.29 -14.85
N GLY A 403 -39.02 -7.09 -14.41
CA GLY A 403 -38.84 -8.47 -14.06
C GLY A 403 -38.65 -9.34 -15.32
N GLY A 404 -37.59 -10.15 -15.33
CA GLY A 404 -37.31 -11.12 -16.36
C GLY A 404 -36.93 -12.47 -15.75
N LYS A 405 -37.76 -13.50 -15.99
CA LYS A 405 -37.59 -14.90 -15.64
C LYS A 405 -36.30 -15.46 -16.24
N LYS A 406 -35.53 -16.20 -15.44
CA LYS A 406 -34.45 -17.09 -15.90
C LYS A 406 -35.00 -18.34 -16.55
N PRO A 407 -34.43 -18.84 -17.65
CA PRO A 407 -34.50 -20.24 -18.02
C PRO A 407 -33.28 -21.01 -17.54
N SER A 408 -33.50 -22.21 -17.00
CA SER A 408 -32.48 -23.19 -16.59
C SER A 408 -31.76 -23.81 -17.79
N PRO A 409 -30.46 -24.13 -17.71
CA PRO A 409 -29.77 -24.86 -18.76
C PRO A 409 -30.02 -26.36 -18.64
N ALA A 410 -30.30 -26.96 -19.79
CA ALA A 410 -30.47 -28.40 -19.99
C ALA A 410 -29.12 -29.13 -19.97
N ILE A 411 -29.11 -30.29 -19.35
CA ILE A 411 -28.01 -31.25 -19.28
C ILE A 411 -28.00 -32.09 -20.59
N PRO A 412 -26.88 -32.25 -21.31
CA PRO A 412 -26.79 -33.24 -22.36
C PRO A 412 -26.46 -34.62 -21.79
N LYS A 413 -27.25 -35.59 -22.16
CA LYS A 413 -27.05 -37.04 -21.91
C LYS A 413 -25.86 -37.56 -22.70
N ALA A 414 -25.04 -38.37 -22.04
CA ALA A 414 -24.02 -39.20 -22.65
C ALA A 414 -24.69 -40.26 -23.55
N GLY A 415 -24.21 -40.39 -24.78
CA GLY A 415 -24.46 -41.48 -25.67
C GLY A 415 -23.28 -42.44 -25.70
N HIS A 416 -23.56 -43.70 -25.48
CA HIS A 416 -22.69 -44.85 -25.74
C HIS A 416 -22.40 -44.97 -27.24
N GLU A 417 -21.15 -45.08 -27.62
CA GLU A 417 -20.58 -46.20 -28.42
C GLU A 417 -19.05 -46.03 -28.43
#